data_78e2b9295f4d70b009d0d6f40490098a
#
_entry.id   78e2b9295f4d70b009d0d6f40490098a
#
_cell.length_a   1.000
_cell.length_b   1.000
_cell.length_c   1.000
_cell.angle_alpha   90.00
_cell.angle_beta   90.00
_cell.angle_gamma   90.00
#
_symmetry.space_group_name_H-M   'P 1'
#
loop_
_entity.id
_entity.type
_entity.pdbx_description
1 polymer ?
#
loop_
_entity_poly.entity_id
_entity_poly.type
_entity_poly.pdbx_seq_one_letter_code
_entity_poly.pdbx_strand_id
1 'polypeptide(L)'
;MGIFKTAKTAIAALRANGLRSVLMALGVIIGAATIVLVVAIGLGARASIDEQYSNMSVTTIFVNPVQNSASELSAEDAEAIAAVPTVAAVAPQLTGRVAIATDAITSQTMVVGTTPAYSDIAALGFASGGFFTAEQVDRRERVVVLGPTAAEDLFGADDPIGRTVRIAGKSLEVIGVTTAKGGSIGPITLDDSVFVPYTTAERSLLGTTGKASLNAQATTIEDVPVAIDAITLALRDAHHLRSDEGNDFTVRDMGSSDRAAS
;
A
#
# COMPACT_ATOMS: atom_id res chain seq x y z
N MET A 1 -19.53 -15.39 59.86
CA MET A 1 -20.80 -14.63 60.11
C MET A 1 -20.66 -13.12 60.10
N GLY A 2 -19.46 -12.56 59.81
CA GLY A 2 -19.15 -11.12 59.82
C GLY A 2 -19.53 -10.34 58.57
N ILE A 3 -19.24 -10.88 57.39
CA ILE A 3 -19.29 -10.14 56.09
C ILE A 3 -20.73 -9.68 55.74
N PHE A 4 -21.74 -10.50 56.01
CA PHE A 4 -23.15 -10.15 55.75
C PHE A 4 -23.69 -9.04 56.67
N LYS A 5 -23.24 -9.00 57.94
CA LYS A 5 -23.62 -7.91 58.85
C LYS A 5 -22.96 -6.58 58.43
N THR A 6 -21.68 -6.62 58.04
CA THR A 6 -20.93 -5.45 57.58
C THR A 6 -21.53 -4.86 56.28
N ALA A 7 -21.89 -5.73 55.30
CA ALA A 7 -22.55 -5.31 54.07
C ALA A 7 -23.91 -4.65 54.33
N LYS A 8 -24.74 -5.20 55.25
CA LYS A 8 -26.06 -4.62 55.61
C LYS A 8 -25.94 -3.26 56.27
N THR A 9 -24.94 -3.09 57.15
CA THR A 9 -24.66 -1.79 57.79
C THR A 9 -24.15 -0.76 56.79
N ALA A 10 -23.30 -1.15 55.86
CA ALA A 10 -22.81 -0.29 54.78
C ALA A 10 -23.94 0.19 53.84
N ILE A 11 -24.87 -0.70 53.48
CA ILE A 11 -26.03 -0.34 52.64
C ILE A 11 -26.99 0.60 53.42
N ALA A 12 -27.17 0.40 54.71
CA ALA A 12 -27.99 1.29 55.53
C ALA A 12 -27.38 2.69 55.68
N ALA A 13 -26.05 2.81 55.81
CA ALA A 13 -25.32 4.06 55.82
C ALA A 13 -25.37 4.81 54.48
N LEU A 14 -25.30 4.10 53.38
CA LEU A 14 -25.45 4.63 52.00
C LEU A 14 -26.86 5.20 51.79
N ARG A 15 -27.89 4.55 52.29
CA ARG A 15 -29.28 5.03 52.20
C ARG A 15 -29.56 6.23 53.09
N ALA A 16 -28.91 6.37 54.24
CA ALA A 16 -29.07 7.51 55.14
C ALA A 16 -28.55 8.84 54.56
N ASN A 17 -27.56 8.79 53.63
CA ASN A 17 -26.98 9.94 52.95
C ASN A 17 -27.04 9.77 51.43
N GLY A 18 -28.20 9.47 50.88
CA GLY A 18 -28.39 9.05 49.50
C GLY A 18 -27.75 9.97 48.43
N LEU A 19 -27.94 11.28 48.54
CA LEU A 19 -27.40 12.26 47.60
C LEU A 19 -25.86 12.25 47.56
N ARG A 20 -25.21 12.19 48.77
CA ARG A 20 -23.75 12.15 48.86
C ARG A 20 -23.17 10.85 48.29
N SER A 21 -23.84 9.74 48.58
CA SER A 21 -23.43 8.41 48.09
C SER A 21 -23.56 8.31 46.58
N VAL A 22 -24.64 8.87 45.99
CA VAL A 22 -24.81 8.92 44.52
C VAL A 22 -23.75 9.78 43.88
N LEU A 23 -23.43 10.95 44.39
CA LEU A 23 -22.40 11.83 43.85
C LEU A 23 -21.00 11.20 43.92
N MET A 24 -20.68 10.50 45.04
CA MET A 24 -19.41 9.77 45.14
C MET A 24 -19.35 8.60 44.16
N ALA A 25 -20.41 7.81 44.03
CA ALA A 25 -20.48 6.71 43.07
C ALA A 25 -20.39 7.21 41.64
N LEU A 26 -21.05 8.32 41.31
CA LEU A 26 -20.97 8.94 39.99
C LEU A 26 -19.54 9.36 39.64
N GLY A 27 -18.80 9.96 40.58
CA GLY A 27 -17.41 10.35 40.42
C GLY A 27 -16.49 9.16 40.11
N VAL A 28 -16.68 8.04 40.84
CA VAL A 28 -15.92 6.81 40.59
C VAL A 28 -16.28 6.19 39.25
N ILE A 29 -17.56 6.16 38.88
CA ILE A 29 -18.02 5.61 37.60
C ILE A 29 -17.45 6.43 36.44
N ILE A 30 -17.52 7.77 36.51
CA ILE A 30 -16.97 8.65 35.48
C ILE A 30 -15.44 8.45 35.36
N GLY A 31 -14.73 8.41 36.49
CA GLY A 31 -13.30 8.18 36.51
C GLY A 31 -12.91 6.84 35.89
N ALA A 32 -13.58 5.76 36.28
CA ALA A 32 -13.33 4.42 35.70
C ALA A 32 -13.70 4.36 34.21
N ALA A 33 -14.84 4.94 33.82
CA ALA A 33 -15.27 4.98 32.42
C ALA A 33 -14.28 5.77 31.56
N THR A 34 -13.73 6.88 32.06
CA THR A 34 -12.72 7.67 31.32
C THR A 34 -11.44 6.86 31.09
N ILE A 35 -10.95 6.13 32.11
CA ILE A 35 -9.75 5.29 31.97
C ILE A 35 -9.99 4.19 30.93
N VAL A 36 -11.14 3.50 30.99
CA VAL A 36 -11.49 2.45 30.03
C VAL A 36 -11.58 3.02 28.62
N LEU A 37 -12.18 4.19 28.45
CA LEU A 37 -12.33 4.86 27.15
C LEU A 37 -10.95 5.22 26.56
N VAL A 38 -10.05 5.79 27.33
CA VAL A 38 -8.69 6.16 26.88
C VAL A 38 -7.90 4.91 26.48
N VAL A 39 -7.99 3.84 27.28
CA VAL A 39 -7.31 2.57 26.95
C VAL A 39 -7.92 1.94 25.70
N ALA A 40 -9.24 1.93 25.56
CA ALA A 40 -9.93 1.39 24.39
C ALA A 40 -9.58 2.14 23.11
N ILE A 41 -9.51 3.48 23.16
CA ILE A 41 -9.06 4.30 22.01
C ILE A 41 -7.60 3.99 21.67
N GLY A 42 -6.73 3.88 22.68
CA GLY A 42 -5.32 3.57 22.48
C GLY A 42 -5.09 2.18 21.87
N LEU A 43 -5.84 1.16 22.31
CA LEU A 43 -5.78 -0.19 21.75
C LEU A 43 -6.39 -0.25 20.34
N GLY A 44 -7.49 0.46 20.11
CA GLY A 44 -8.13 0.55 18.80
C GLY A 44 -7.22 1.24 17.77
N ALA A 45 -6.57 2.33 18.15
CA ALA A 45 -5.60 3.02 17.29
C ALA A 45 -4.39 2.12 16.96
N ARG A 46 -3.86 1.37 17.94
CA ARG A 46 -2.77 0.41 17.70
C ARG A 46 -3.22 -0.72 16.76
N ALA A 47 -4.40 -1.31 16.98
CA ALA A 47 -4.90 -2.36 16.12
C ALA A 47 -5.09 -1.89 14.67
N SER A 48 -5.60 -0.66 14.46
CA SER A 48 -5.71 -0.08 13.11
C SER A 48 -4.35 0.18 12.46
N ILE A 49 -3.35 0.59 13.24
CA ILE A 49 -1.98 0.78 12.76
C ILE A 49 -1.35 -0.58 12.41
N ASP A 50 -1.46 -1.57 13.30
CA ASP A 50 -0.92 -2.91 13.06
C ASP A 50 -1.57 -3.59 11.84
N GLU A 51 -2.87 -3.37 11.62
CA GLU A 51 -3.59 -3.86 10.45
C GLU A 51 -3.14 -3.14 9.16
N GLN A 52 -2.90 -1.84 9.20
CA GLN A 52 -2.29 -1.10 8.09
C GLN A 52 -0.87 -1.60 7.77
N TYR A 53 -0.04 -1.85 8.78
CA TYR A 53 1.32 -2.36 8.57
C TYR A 53 1.36 -3.83 8.16
N SER A 54 0.47 -4.68 8.65
CA SER A 54 0.41 -6.09 8.25
C SER A 54 -0.11 -6.28 6.82
N ASN A 55 -0.90 -5.34 6.33
CA ASN A 55 -1.37 -5.31 4.94
C ASN A 55 -0.33 -4.74 3.97
N MET A 56 0.74 -4.13 4.46
CA MET A 56 1.86 -3.65 3.64
C MET A 56 3.00 -4.65 3.77
N SER A 57 3.53 -5.12 2.66
CA SER A 57 4.68 -6.02 2.69
C SER A 57 5.89 -5.28 3.27
N VAL A 58 6.16 -5.51 4.55
CA VAL A 58 7.33 -4.93 5.27
C VAL A 58 8.68 -5.33 4.66
N THR A 59 8.67 -6.25 3.71
CA THR A 59 9.83 -6.69 2.95
C THR A 59 10.01 -5.92 1.64
N THR A 60 9.12 -4.93 1.35
CA THR A 60 9.19 -4.17 0.10
C THR A 60 10.28 -3.11 0.15
N ILE A 61 11.11 -3.12 -0.90
CA ILE A 61 12.21 -2.18 -1.12
C ILE A 61 11.87 -1.38 -2.39
N PHE A 62 11.95 -0.05 -2.28
CA PHE A 62 11.70 0.87 -3.38
C PHE A 62 13.00 1.35 -3.97
N VAL A 63 13.14 1.23 -5.29
CA VAL A 63 14.25 1.79 -6.06
C VAL A 63 13.68 2.86 -6.97
N ASN A 64 14.13 4.10 -6.76
CA ASN A 64 13.69 5.24 -7.53
C ASN A 64 14.89 5.96 -8.15
N PRO A 65 14.77 6.52 -9.36
CA PRO A 65 15.81 7.36 -9.91
C PRO A 65 15.96 8.64 -9.09
N VAL A 66 17.17 9.16 -8.98
CA VAL A 66 17.41 10.49 -8.39
C VAL A 66 16.82 11.54 -9.33
N GLN A 67 16.14 12.54 -8.78
CA GLN A 67 15.61 13.65 -9.57
C GLN A 67 16.75 14.36 -10.33
N ASN A 68 16.55 14.56 -11.63
CA ASN A 68 17.52 15.15 -12.55
C ASN A 68 18.74 14.25 -12.90
N SER A 69 18.75 12.97 -12.54
CA SER A 69 19.72 12.04 -13.17
C SER A 69 19.30 11.80 -14.63
N ALA A 70 20.29 11.63 -15.49
CA ALA A 70 20.05 11.24 -16.89
C ALA A 70 19.76 9.74 -17.02
N SER A 71 19.89 9.00 -15.95
CA SER A 71 19.70 7.56 -15.88
C SER A 71 18.24 7.24 -15.57
N GLU A 72 17.62 6.46 -16.42
CA GLU A 72 16.29 5.87 -16.22
C GLU A 72 16.47 4.44 -15.77
N LEU A 73 15.65 4.00 -14.80
CA LEU A 73 15.64 2.60 -14.39
C LEU A 73 15.04 1.74 -15.51
N SER A 74 15.74 0.70 -15.88
CA SER A 74 15.46 -0.15 -17.04
C SER A 74 15.01 -1.56 -16.67
N ALA A 75 14.65 -2.36 -17.66
CA ALA A 75 14.39 -3.78 -17.47
C ALA A 75 15.67 -4.55 -17.09
N GLU A 76 16.84 -4.12 -17.58
CA GLU A 76 18.14 -4.72 -17.24
C GLU A 76 18.47 -4.52 -15.75
N ASP A 77 18.10 -3.37 -15.17
CA ASP A 77 18.24 -3.11 -13.73
C ASP A 77 17.34 -4.02 -12.91
N ALA A 78 16.12 -4.29 -13.39
CA ALA A 78 15.23 -5.27 -12.75
C ALA A 78 15.83 -6.68 -12.76
N GLU A 79 16.49 -7.09 -13.83
CA GLU A 79 17.20 -8.38 -13.93
C GLU A 79 18.42 -8.42 -12.98
N ALA A 80 19.18 -7.33 -12.90
CA ALA A 80 20.31 -7.22 -11.99
C ALA A 80 19.87 -7.35 -10.53
N ILE A 81 18.75 -6.71 -10.15
CA ILE A 81 18.18 -6.84 -8.81
C ILE A 81 17.62 -8.25 -8.56
N ALA A 82 16.97 -8.86 -9.55
CA ALA A 82 16.43 -10.21 -9.44
C ALA A 82 17.52 -11.28 -9.25
N ALA A 83 18.76 -11.00 -9.67
CA ALA A 83 19.90 -11.89 -9.45
C ALA A 83 20.45 -11.85 -8.01
N VAL A 84 20.01 -10.91 -7.18
CA VAL A 84 20.43 -10.78 -5.77
C VAL A 84 19.77 -11.89 -4.93
N PRO A 85 20.55 -12.75 -4.22
CA PRO A 85 20.00 -13.92 -3.51
C PRO A 85 18.99 -13.58 -2.40
N THR A 86 19.06 -12.38 -1.82
CA THR A 86 18.18 -11.91 -0.76
C THR A 86 16.90 -11.24 -1.29
N VAL A 87 16.71 -11.25 -2.63
CA VAL A 87 15.52 -10.72 -3.29
C VAL A 87 14.65 -11.86 -3.79
N ALA A 88 13.40 -11.89 -3.36
CA ALA A 88 12.42 -12.91 -3.73
C ALA A 88 11.68 -12.57 -5.02
N ALA A 89 11.41 -11.28 -5.27
CA ALA A 89 10.71 -10.81 -6.46
C ALA A 89 11.08 -9.36 -6.79
N VAL A 90 10.98 -9.01 -8.07
CA VAL A 90 11.15 -7.65 -8.57
C VAL A 90 10.04 -7.32 -9.55
N ALA A 91 9.46 -6.14 -9.42
CA ALA A 91 8.45 -5.62 -10.33
C ALA A 91 8.84 -4.22 -10.81
N PRO A 92 9.14 -4.04 -12.08
CA PRO A 92 9.24 -2.73 -12.68
C PRO A 92 7.87 -2.03 -12.60
N GLN A 93 7.91 -0.74 -12.40
CA GLN A 93 6.73 0.08 -12.24
C GLN A 93 6.88 1.36 -13.04
N LEU A 94 5.86 1.69 -13.81
CA LEU A 94 5.72 2.96 -14.52
C LEU A 94 4.45 3.64 -14.07
N THR A 95 4.57 4.82 -13.48
CA THR A 95 3.42 5.52 -12.90
C THR A 95 3.17 6.85 -13.59
N GLY A 96 1.89 7.19 -13.71
CA GLY A 96 1.48 8.48 -14.23
C GLY A 96 0.00 8.74 -13.96
N ARG A 97 -0.35 10.00 -13.80
CA ARG A 97 -1.75 10.41 -13.63
C ARG A 97 -2.34 10.75 -15.00
N VAL A 98 -3.41 10.08 -15.34
CA VAL A 98 -4.10 10.26 -16.63
C VAL A 98 -5.62 10.23 -16.47
N ALA A 99 -6.32 10.72 -17.49
CA ALA A 99 -7.78 10.63 -17.56
C ALA A 99 -8.20 9.18 -17.86
N ILE A 100 -9.13 8.68 -17.05
CA ILE A 100 -9.88 7.46 -17.29
C ILE A 100 -11.34 7.81 -17.55
N ALA A 101 -11.96 7.17 -18.52
CA ALA A 101 -13.33 7.45 -18.90
C ALA A 101 -14.10 6.18 -19.22
N THR A 102 -15.37 6.17 -18.84
CA THR A 102 -16.43 5.32 -19.40
C THR A 102 -17.25 6.14 -20.39
N ASP A 103 -18.34 5.60 -20.92
CA ASP A 103 -19.24 6.37 -21.79
C ASP A 103 -19.99 7.47 -21.02
N ALA A 104 -20.11 7.36 -19.70
CA ALA A 104 -20.87 8.29 -18.86
C ALA A 104 -20.00 9.21 -18.00
N ILE A 105 -18.81 8.79 -17.59
CA ILE A 105 -18.00 9.43 -16.55
C ILE A 105 -16.56 9.57 -17.04
N THR A 106 -15.94 10.69 -16.67
CA THR A 106 -14.48 10.91 -16.82
C THR A 106 -13.90 11.32 -15.49
N SER A 107 -12.84 10.64 -15.07
CA SER A 107 -12.09 10.91 -13.83
C SER A 107 -10.59 10.97 -14.10
N GLN A 108 -9.83 11.42 -13.11
CA GLN A 108 -8.37 11.37 -13.13
C GLN A 108 -7.91 10.31 -12.15
N THR A 109 -7.11 9.37 -12.60
CA THR A 109 -6.59 8.29 -11.76
C THR A 109 -5.10 8.09 -11.94
N MET A 110 -4.47 7.39 -10.99
CA MET A 110 -3.09 6.96 -11.11
C MET A 110 -3.05 5.64 -11.89
N VAL A 111 -2.38 5.64 -13.03
CA VAL A 111 -2.07 4.42 -13.76
C VAL A 111 -0.75 3.86 -13.26
N VAL A 112 -0.75 2.58 -12.94
CA VAL A 112 0.40 1.79 -12.51
C VAL A 112 0.64 0.71 -13.55
N GLY A 113 1.60 0.94 -14.45
CA GLY A 113 2.09 -0.07 -15.39
C GLY A 113 3.08 -0.96 -14.67
N THR A 114 2.84 -2.27 -14.64
CA THR A 114 3.68 -3.19 -13.87
C THR A 114 3.64 -4.63 -14.42
N THR A 115 4.29 -5.56 -13.74
CA THR A 115 4.32 -7.00 -14.05
C THR A 115 3.49 -7.79 -13.03
N PRO A 116 3.16 -9.07 -13.30
CA PRO A 116 2.41 -9.91 -12.36
C PRO A 116 3.02 -10.00 -10.95
N ALA A 117 4.34 -9.96 -10.84
CA ALA A 117 5.04 -10.00 -9.55
C ALA A 117 4.61 -8.86 -8.59
N TYR A 118 4.13 -7.74 -9.12
CA TYR A 118 3.65 -6.62 -8.30
C TYR A 118 2.44 -7.01 -7.44
N SER A 119 1.57 -7.88 -7.93
CA SER A 119 0.42 -8.38 -7.16
C SER A 119 0.86 -9.03 -5.85
N ASP A 120 1.93 -9.81 -5.88
CA ASP A 120 2.47 -10.50 -4.71
C ASP A 120 3.24 -9.52 -3.80
N ILE A 121 4.10 -8.67 -4.40
CA ILE A 121 4.87 -7.63 -3.68
C ILE A 121 3.94 -6.68 -2.92
N ALA A 122 2.87 -6.24 -3.58
CA ALA A 122 1.87 -5.37 -2.99
C ALA A 122 0.81 -6.14 -2.20
N ALA A 123 0.86 -7.48 -2.14
CA ALA A 123 -0.10 -8.37 -1.52
C ALA A 123 -1.56 -7.99 -1.87
N LEU A 124 -1.85 -7.84 -3.17
CA LEU A 124 -3.16 -7.44 -3.66
C LEU A 124 -4.16 -8.60 -3.53
N GLY A 125 -5.29 -8.34 -2.87
CA GLY A 125 -6.45 -9.22 -2.93
C GLY A 125 -7.37 -8.82 -4.09
N PHE A 126 -8.26 -9.71 -4.52
CA PHE A 126 -9.21 -9.46 -5.60
C PHE A 126 -10.65 -9.68 -5.11
N ALA A 127 -11.50 -8.67 -5.33
CA ALA A 127 -12.93 -8.75 -5.07
C ALA A 127 -13.64 -9.49 -6.20
N SER A 128 -13.19 -9.29 -7.45
CA SER A 128 -13.68 -10.00 -8.63
C SER A 128 -12.58 -10.08 -9.70
N GLY A 129 -12.66 -11.10 -10.56
CA GLY A 129 -11.64 -11.34 -11.59
C GLY A 129 -10.28 -11.68 -11.02
N GLY A 130 -9.21 -11.16 -11.62
CA GLY A 130 -7.82 -11.40 -11.18
C GLY A 130 -6.83 -10.42 -11.79
N PHE A 131 -5.54 -10.63 -11.50
CA PHE A 131 -4.48 -9.85 -12.10
C PHE A 131 -4.11 -10.38 -13.50
N PHE A 132 -3.45 -9.55 -14.29
CA PHE A 132 -2.98 -9.97 -15.61
C PHE A 132 -1.75 -10.90 -15.50
N THR A 133 -1.58 -11.72 -16.52
CA THR A 133 -0.50 -12.72 -16.61
C THR A 133 0.74 -12.17 -17.31
N ALA A 134 1.89 -12.87 -17.19
CA ALA A 134 3.11 -12.54 -17.91
C ALA A 134 2.89 -12.57 -19.44
N GLU A 135 2.11 -13.53 -19.94
CA GLU A 135 1.77 -13.61 -21.37
C GLU A 135 1.01 -12.38 -21.87
N GLN A 136 0.09 -11.83 -21.05
CA GLN A 136 -0.63 -10.59 -21.37
C GLN A 136 0.30 -9.36 -21.38
N VAL A 137 1.32 -9.35 -20.50
CA VAL A 137 2.38 -8.32 -20.53
C VAL A 137 3.18 -8.42 -21.82
N ASP A 138 3.63 -9.61 -22.18
CA ASP A 138 4.45 -9.86 -23.39
C ASP A 138 3.67 -9.52 -24.67
N ARG A 139 2.40 -9.90 -24.72
CA ARG A 139 1.50 -9.61 -25.85
C ARG A 139 1.00 -8.17 -25.89
N ARG A 140 1.31 -7.37 -24.86
CA ARG A 140 0.83 -5.97 -24.74
C ARG A 140 -0.68 -5.88 -24.78
N GLU A 141 -1.34 -6.79 -24.10
CA GLU A 141 -2.80 -6.82 -24.08
C GLU A 141 -3.36 -5.56 -23.41
N ARG A 142 -4.48 -5.11 -23.92
CA ARG A 142 -5.17 -3.91 -23.42
C ARG A 142 -6.15 -4.29 -22.34
N VAL A 143 -5.63 -4.74 -21.23
CA VAL A 143 -6.37 -5.13 -20.03
C VAL A 143 -6.05 -4.21 -18.87
N VAL A 144 -6.99 -4.07 -17.94
CA VAL A 144 -6.84 -3.23 -16.75
C VAL A 144 -7.46 -3.92 -15.54
N VAL A 145 -6.81 -3.77 -14.40
CA VAL A 145 -7.34 -4.11 -13.08
C VAL A 145 -7.60 -2.81 -12.32
N LEU A 146 -8.80 -2.67 -11.77
CA LEU A 146 -9.22 -1.45 -11.09
C LEU A 146 -9.01 -1.58 -9.58
N GLY A 147 -8.58 -0.50 -8.92
CA GLY A 147 -8.74 -0.35 -7.48
C GLY A 147 -10.23 -0.19 -7.12
N PRO A 148 -10.63 -0.51 -5.89
CA PRO A 148 -12.05 -0.50 -5.51
C PRO A 148 -12.68 0.89 -5.62
N THR A 149 -11.98 1.95 -5.23
CA THR A 149 -12.45 3.34 -5.36
C THR A 149 -12.61 3.73 -6.84
N ALA A 150 -11.61 3.39 -7.67
CA ALA A 150 -11.69 3.66 -9.10
C ALA A 150 -12.83 2.89 -9.78
N ALA A 151 -13.11 1.65 -9.33
CA ALA A 151 -14.24 0.87 -9.84
C ALA A 151 -15.59 1.48 -9.42
N GLU A 152 -15.74 1.91 -8.17
CA GLU A 152 -16.92 2.57 -7.65
C GLU A 152 -17.20 3.90 -8.37
N ASP A 153 -16.17 4.72 -8.56
CA ASP A 153 -16.28 6.01 -9.24
C ASP A 153 -16.72 5.89 -10.72
N LEU A 154 -16.28 4.81 -11.40
CA LEU A 154 -16.56 4.62 -12.82
C LEU A 154 -17.84 3.85 -13.12
N PHE A 155 -18.20 2.91 -12.25
CA PHE A 155 -19.30 1.96 -12.50
C PHE A 155 -20.37 1.95 -11.41
N GLY A 156 -20.11 2.61 -10.25
CA GLY A 156 -21.02 2.58 -9.12
C GLY A 156 -21.20 1.16 -8.58
N ALA A 157 -22.44 0.69 -8.53
CA ALA A 157 -22.79 -0.66 -8.08
C ALA A 157 -22.79 -1.72 -9.21
N ASP A 158 -22.52 -1.32 -10.44
CA ASP A 158 -22.52 -2.23 -11.60
C ASP A 158 -21.22 -3.06 -11.64
N ASP A 159 -21.32 -4.32 -12.11
CA ASP A 159 -20.15 -5.17 -12.32
C ASP A 159 -19.27 -4.62 -13.46
N PRO A 160 -18.01 -4.26 -13.18
CA PRO A 160 -17.09 -3.73 -14.18
C PRO A 160 -16.40 -4.80 -15.04
N ILE A 161 -16.41 -6.09 -14.63
CA ILE A 161 -15.68 -7.15 -15.34
C ILE A 161 -16.17 -7.32 -16.78
N GLY A 162 -15.23 -7.39 -17.72
CA GLY A 162 -15.51 -7.49 -19.17
C GLY A 162 -15.98 -6.19 -19.81
N ARG A 163 -16.18 -5.12 -19.03
CA ARG A 163 -16.49 -3.79 -19.59
C ARG A 163 -15.24 -3.10 -20.09
N THR A 164 -15.43 -2.10 -20.91
CA THR A 164 -14.33 -1.30 -21.49
C THR A 164 -14.23 0.06 -20.83
N VAL A 165 -13.02 0.45 -20.46
CA VAL A 165 -12.66 1.82 -20.03
C VAL A 165 -11.69 2.43 -21.01
N ARG A 166 -11.70 3.74 -21.14
CA ARG A 166 -10.72 4.50 -21.95
C ARG A 166 -9.72 5.18 -21.03
N ILE A 167 -8.46 4.80 -21.15
CA ILE A 167 -7.33 5.38 -20.41
C ILE A 167 -6.43 6.07 -21.43
N ALA A 168 -6.14 7.36 -21.23
CA ALA A 168 -5.38 8.17 -22.19
C ALA A 168 -5.90 8.03 -23.63
N GLY A 169 -7.22 7.91 -23.81
CA GLY A 169 -7.89 7.73 -25.11
C GLY A 169 -7.79 6.32 -25.73
N LYS A 170 -7.20 5.35 -25.04
CA LYS A 170 -7.12 3.94 -25.47
C LYS A 170 -8.14 3.11 -24.71
N SER A 171 -8.82 2.20 -25.43
CA SER A 171 -9.77 1.25 -24.85
C SER A 171 -9.04 0.07 -24.23
N LEU A 172 -9.35 -0.24 -22.96
CA LEU A 172 -8.86 -1.39 -22.22
C LEU A 172 -10.05 -2.15 -21.63
N GLU A 173 -9.94 -3.46 -21.56
CA GLU A 173 -10.94 -4.35 -20.95
C GLU A 173 -10.63 -4.50 -19.44
N VAL A 174 -11.64 -4.38 -18.60
CA VAL A 174 -11.54 -4.61 -17.17
C VAL A 174 -11.57 -6.11 -16.90
N ILE A 175 -10.48 -6.64 -16.33
CA ILE A 175 -10.33 -8.07 -16.02
C ILE A 175 -10.34 -8.38 -14.52
N GLY A 176 -10.24 -7.38 -13.67
CA GLY A 176 -10.22 -7.56 -12.23
C GLY A 176 -10.53 -6.28 -11.47
N VAL A 177 -10.96 -6.47 -10.22
CA VAL A 177 -11.10 -5.41 -9.22
C VAL A 177 -10.42 -5.87 -7.94
N THR A 178 -9.52 -5.04 -7.40
CA THR A 178 -8.84 -5.38 -6.15
C THR A 178 -9.76 -5.19 -4.94
N THR A 179 -9.45 -5.85 -3.82
CA THR A 179 -10.07 -5.55 -2.53
C THR A 179 -9.51 -4.24 -1.96
N ALA A 180 -10.33 -3.53 -1.18
CA ALA A 180 -9.88 -2.35 -0.47
C ALA A 180 -8.73 -2.73 0.47
N LYS A 181 -7.62 -2.02 0.37
CA LYS A 181 -6.43 -2.25 1.17
C LYS A 181 -6.16 -1.12 2.16
N GLY A 182 -6.73 0.05 1.92
CA GLY A 182 -6.66 1.18 2.83
C GLY A 182 -5.24 1.66 3.07
N GLY A 183 -4.47 1.91 2.06
CA GLY A 183 -3.09 2.36 2.23
C GLY A 183 -2.47 2.91 0.96
N SER A 184 -1.25 3.41 1.11
CA SER A 184 -0.43 3.91 0.00
C SER A 184 0.89 3.17 -0.05
N ILE A 185 1.35 2.83 -1.23
CA ILE A 185 2.72 2.37 -1.47
C ILE A 185 3.49 3.54 -2.08
N GLY A 186 4.28 4.23 -1.25
CA GLY A 186 4.92 5.48 -1.65
C GLY A 186 3.86 6.53 -2.02
N PRO A 187 3.94 7.17 -3.20
CA PRO A 187 2.98 8.18 -3.64
C PRO A 187 1.68 7.60 -4.22
N ILE A 188 1.49 6.28 -4.20
CA ILE A 188 0.39 5.57 -4.86
C ILE A 188 -0.62 5.13 -3.83
N THR A 189 -1.85 5.62 -3.94
CA THR A 189 -3.00 5.10 -3.21
C THR A 189 -3.56 3.92 -4.00
N LEU A 190 -3.40 2.71 -3.48
CA LEU A 190 -3.76 1.47 -4.20
C LEU A 190 -5.24 1.43 -4.58
N ASP A 191 -6.10 1.88 -3.68
CA ASP A 191 -7.56 1.80 -3.85
C ASP A 191 -8.08 2.73 -4.95
N ASP A 192 -7.39 3.86 -5.22
CA ASP A 192 -7.73 4.82 -6.29
C ASP A 192 -6.88 4.63 -7.56
N SER A 193 -6.08 3.57 -7.63
CA SER A 193 -5.20 3.31 -8.76
C SER A 193 -5.78 2.29 -9.72
N VAL A 194 -5.27 2.30 -10.94
CA VAL A 194 -5.55 1.26 -11.94
C VAL A 194 -4.25 0.61 -12.40
N PHE A 195 -4.26 -0.70 -12.52
CA PHE A 195 -3.10 -1.50 -12.87
C PHE A 195 -3.22 -2.01 -14.30
N VAL A 196 -2.14 -1.85 -15.07
CA VAL A 196 -2.08 -2.28 -16.47
C VAL A 196 -0.75 -2.99 -16.74
N PRO A 197 -0.65 -3.84 -17.77
CA PRO A 197 0.62 -4.41 -18.18
C PRO A 197 1.68 -3.33 -18.43
N TYR A 198 2.90 -3.53 -17.91
CA TYR A 198 4.00 -2.57 -18.03
C TYR A 198 4.22 -2.10 -19.46
N THR A 199 4.29 -3.06 -20.40
CA THR A 199 4.50 -2.80 -21.81
C THR A 199 3.36 -2.00 -22.46
N THR A 200 2.13 -2.16 -21.99
CA THR A 200 0.97 -1.37 -22.41
C THR A 200 1.05 0.05 -21.88
N ALA A 201 1.42 0.21 -20.60
CA ALA A 201 1.63 1.53 -19.98
C ALA A 201 2.71 2.31 -20.72
N GLU A 202 3.88 1.70 -20.92
CA GLU A 202 5.03 2.32 -21.55
C GLU A 202 4.73 2.79 -22.98
N ARG A 203 4.17 1.92 -23.82
CA ARG A 203 4.03 2.21 -25.25
C ARG A 203 2.75 2.95 -25.62
N SER A 204 1.70 2.82 -24.81
CA SER A 204 0.37 3.26 -25.24
C SER A 204 -0.26 4.31 -24.35
N LEU A 205 0.09 4.39 -23.05
CA LEU A 205 -0.62 5.22 -22.09
C LEU A 205 0.23 6.36 -21.54
N LEU A 206 1.45 6.07 -21.09
CA LEU A 206 2.31 7.00 -20.38
C LEU A 206 3.52 7.44 -21.22
N GLY A 207 4.10 6.55 -22.02
CA GLY A 207 5.30 6.85 -22.81
C GLY A 207 6.42 7.44 -21.93
N THR A 208 7.05 8.50 -22.41
CA THR A 208 8.14 9.21 -21.72
C THR A 208 7.66 10.07 -20.56
N THR A 209 6.35 10.21 -20.33
CA THR A 209 5.79 11.00 -19.20
C THR A 209 5.63 10.15 -17.94
N GLY A 210 5.74 8.84 -18.04
CA GLY A 210 5.70 7.93 -16.91
C GLY A 210 6.95 8.05 -16.04
N LYS A 211 6.77 7.87 -14.73
CA LYS A 211 7.88 7.81 -13.78
C LYS A 211 8.24 6.35 -13.54
N ALA A 212 9.41 5.95 -14.02
CA ALA A 212 9.93 4.60 -13.83
C ALA A 212 10.48 4.43 -12.42
N SER A 213 10.21 3.28 -11.81
CA SER A 213 10.76 2.83 -10.53
C SER A 213 10.79 1.30 -10.50
N LEU A 214 11.49 0.71 -9.53
CA LEU A 214 11.49 -0.73 -9.32
C LEU A 214 11.05 -1.02 -7.89
N ASN A 215 10.20 -2.01 -7.72
CA ASN A 215 9.83 -2.53 -6.43
C ASN A 215 10.43 -3.93 -6.30
N ALA A 216 11.24 -4.13 -5.26
CA ALA A 216 11.80 -5.42 -4.92
C ALA A 216 11.20 -5.92 -3.61
N GLN A 217 11.14 -7.22 -3.44
CA GLN A 217 10.73 -7.87 -2.21
C GLN A 217 11.90 -8.66 -1.65
N ALA A 218 12.32 -8.35 -0.41
CA ALA A 218 13.32 -9.16 0.28
C ALA A 218 12.72 -10.51 0.68
N THR A 219 13.56 -11.54 0.79
CA THR A 219 13.15 -12.90 1.15
C THR A 219 12.56 -12.96 2.55
N THR A 220 13.16 -12.24 3.51
CA THR A 220 12.68 -12.10 4.89
C THR A 220 12.81 -10.64 5.36
N ILE A 221 12.20 -10.31 6.49
CA ILE A 221 12.34 -8.97 7.11
C ILE A 221 13.79 -8.73 7.54
N GLU A 222 14.45 -9.75 8.04
CA GLU A 222 15.85 -9.70 8.48
C GLU A 222 16.80 -9.47 7.31
N ASP A 223 16.42 -9.89 6.11
CA ASP A 223 17.22 -9.70 4.89
C ASP A 223 17.09 -8.29 4.31
N VAL A 224 16.11 -7.48 4.70
CA VAL A 224 15.87 -6.16 4.11
C VAL A 224 17.12 -5.26 4.12
N PRO A 225 17.88 -5.10 5.23
CA PRO A 225 19.09 -4.27 5.21
C PRO A 225 20.16 -4.82 4.27
N VAL A 226 20.35 -6.14 4.26
CA VAL A 226 21.34 -6.82 3.40
C VAL A 226 20.92 -6.71 1.93
N ALA A 227 19.63 -6.85 1.64
CA ALA A 227 19.09 -6.68 0.30
C ALA A 227 19.27 -5.25 -0.23
N ILE A 228 19.07 -4.23 0.60
CA ILE A 228 19.31 -2.82 0.24
C ILE A 228 20.76 -2.61 -0.19
N ASP A 229 21.71 -3.11 0.61
CA ASP A 229 23.14 -2.99 0.29
C ASP A 229 23.50 -3.77 -1.00
N ALA A 230 23.00 -5.00 -1.14
CA ALA A 230 23.26 -5.82 -2.28
C ALA A 230 22.62 -5.25 -3.59
N ILE A 231 21.38 -4.75 -3.52
CA ILE A 231 20.72 -4.05 -4.62
C ILE A 231 21.53 -2.80 -5.01
N THR A 232 22.01 -2.04 -4.03
CA THR A 232 22.81 -0.85 -4.27
C THR A 232 24.10 -1.20 -5.02
N LEU A 233 24.79 -2.27 -4.63
CA LEU A 233 25.99 -2.74 -5.31
C LEU A 233 25.70 -3.24 -6.73
N ALA A 234 24.65 -4.04 -6.89
CA ALA A 234 24.25 -4.57 -8.20
C ALA A 234 23.91 -3.44 -9.20
N LEU A 235 23.17 -2.43 -8.76
CA LEU A 235 22.84 -1.29 -9.61
C LEU A 235 24.03 -0.38 -9.91
N ARG A 236 24.95 -0.18 -8.95
CA ARG A 236 26.19 0.56 -9.21
C ARG A 236 27.04 -0.11 -10.28
N ASP A 237 27.07 -1.46 -10.28
CA ASP A 237 27.77 -2.23 -11.31
C ASP A 237 27.06 -2.14 -12.67
N ALA A 238 25.73 -2.30 -12.69
CA ALA A 238 24.93 -2.18 -13.91
C ALA A 238 25.02 -0.80 -14.56
N HIS A 239 25.06 0.27 -13.75
CA HIS A 239 25.21 1.65 -14.21
C HIS A 239 26.67 2.07 -14.42
N HIS A 240 27.64 1.16 -14.21
CA HIS A 240 29.07 1.42 -14.33
C HIS A 240 29.57 2.61 -13.51
N LEU A 241 28.96 2.84 -12.33
CA LEU A 241 29.31 3.94 -11.44
C LEU A 241 30.67 3.69 -10.76
N ARG A 242 31.53 4.69 -10.80
CA ARG A 242 32.83 4.63 -10.13
C ARG A 242 32.66 4.74 -8.62
N SER A 243 33.64 4.28 -7.87
CA SER A 243 33.59 4.30 -6.40
C SER A 243 33.53 5.71 -5.78
N ASP A 244 33.96 6.74 -6.51
CA ASP A 244 33.91 8.15 -6.14
C ASP A 244 32.63 8.88 -6.64
N GLU A 245 31.81 8.22 -7.44
CA GLU A 245 30.55 8.76 -7.93
C GLU A 245 29.39 8.45 -7.00
N GLY A 246 28.50 9.44 -6.82
CA GLY A 246 27.22 9.25 -6.11
C GLY A 246 26.28 8.34 -6.89
N ASN A 247 25.31 7.75 -6.18
CA ASN A 247 24.27 6.96 -6.84
C ASN A 247 23.30 7.87 -7.61
N ASP A 248 22.92 7.47 -8.80
CA ASP A 248 21.90 8.08 -9.64
C ASP A 248 20.50 7.51 -9.36
N PHE A 249 20.41 6.61 -8.39
CA PHE A 249 19.19 6.00 -7.85
C PHE A 249 19.17 6.07 -6.30
N THR A 250 18.00 5.85 -5.73
CA THR A 250 17.81 5.71 -4.28
C THR A 250 17.17 4.36 -3.98
N VAL A 251 17.69 3.64 -2.98
CA VAL A 251 17.13 2.38 -2.48
C VAL A 251 16.62 2.62 -1.07
N ARG A 252 15.35 2.36 -0.81
CA ARG A 252 14.71 2.60 0.49
C ARG A 252 13.76 1.48 0.83
N ASP A 253 13.69 1.12 2.11
CA ASP A 253 12.59 0.31 2.64
C ASP A 253 11.44 1.21 3.12
N MET A 254 10.32 0.57 3.42
CA MET A 254 9.14 1.26 3.94
C MET A 254 9.37 1.92 5.30
N GLY A 255 10.24 1.34 6.14
CA GLY A 255 10.56 1.83 7.48
C GLY A 255 11.55 2.98 7.51
N SER A 256 12.28 3.25 6.42
CA SER A 256 13.29 4.32 6.37
C SER A 256 12.67 5.71 6.21
N SER A 257 11.42 5.80 5.77
CA SER A 257 10.68 7.07 5.66
C SER A 257 10.45 7.73 7.02
N ASP A 258 10.31 6.96 8.09
CA ASP A 258 10.08 7.46 9.45
C ASP A 258 11.36 7.93 10.14
N ARG A 259 12.53 7.42 9.76
CA ARG A 259 13.82 7.81 10.36
C ARG A 259 14.38 9.12 9.82
N ALA A 260 13.92 9.57 8.67
CA ALA A 260 14.36 10.85 8.08
C ALA A 260 13.57 12.05 8.60
N ALA A 261 12.49 11.82 9.36
CA ALA A 261 11.58 12.84 9.91
C ALA A 261 11.73 13.08 11.42
N SER A 262 12.71 12.45 12.08
CA SER A 262 12.99 12.61 13.53
C SER A 262 14.33 13.30 13.80
#